data_78324ffde566cc50c147e8566231a483
#
_entry.id   78324ffde566cc50c147e8566231a483
#
_cell.length_a   1.000
_cell.length_b   1.000
_cell.length_c   1.000
_cell.angle_alpha   90.00
_cell.angle_beta   90.00
_cell.angle_gamma   90.00
#
_symmetry.space_group_name_H-M   'P 1'
#
loop_
_entity.id
_entity.type
_entity.pdbx_description
1 polymer ?
#
loop_
_entity_poly.entity_id
_entity_poly.type
_entity_poly.pdbx_seq_one_letter_code
_entity_poly.pdbx_strand_id
1 'polypeptide(L)'
;MTSSVIKYNFYDYFIILIIASTIIGTAQMGLISHTFVAGLLCLPLALLEVASSFKAGKMRPIVLFMMIWILYALISIVWAPKHEHLLREIWNLLWNVIIFIGLYHASKKANTASQSFLMGWRVLICLTLCIAAWEILTDSHLPEVGDFNEDAEIATTDGGFERRIFAAVTYKNLNSYVTLLCMALPFLVYSISILRKKWLSIFAIIGSCCVVIINASRGGLICLVIDCIILAIFYRKFQFSNKKLVTFFVVVLLSIFIVLFGLSIASQAIGRLSSYGVEDLMSDAGRWEVWKMGVEFCVESFGLGCGVGSMQPMYASTGFWLHHSHNFVIEFILQYGIWLFIPFGMMLWKNWRHMIKADNTSQNVLGWMLLLSFIPLAIIDDTYLVHAFVWIWLVTQFAITNSLENK
;
A
#
# COMPACT_ATOMS: atom_id res chain seq x y z
N MET A 1 3.21 30.60 24.54
CA MET A 1 2.69 30.30 23.19
C MET A 1 1.29 29.79 23.33
N THR A 2 0.29 30.59 23.04
CA THR A 2 -1.12 30.21 23.04
C THR A 2 -1.32 29.20 21.94
N SER A 3 -1.64 27.96 22.29
CA SER A 3 -1.97 26.91 21.33
C SER A 3 -3.25 27.32 20.60
N SER A 4 -3.11 27.88 19.41
CA SER A 4 -4.26 28.07 18.52
C SER A 4 -4.96 26.71 18.36
N VAL A 5 -6.21 26.65 18.76
CA VAL A 5 -7.06 25.47 18.58
C VAL A 5 -7.20 25.27 17.08
N ILE A 6 -6.62 24.19 16.56
CA ILE A 6 -6.72 23.82 15.16
C ILE A 6 -8.20 23.52 14.88
N LYS A 7 -8.85 24.36 14.06
CA LYS A 7 -10.24 24.14 13.63
C LYS A 7 -10.23 23.29 12.36
N TYR A 8 -10.67 22.06 12.49
CA TYR A 8 -10.99 21.22 11.33
C TYR A 8 -12.23 21.79 10.61
N ASN A 9 -12.21 21.79 9.28
CA ASN A 9 -13.37 22.11 8.46
C ASN A 9 -14.02 20.82 7.91
N PHE A 10 -15.07 20.96 7.10
CA PHE A 10 -15.74 19.82 6.46
C PHE A 10 -14.78 18.92 5.68
N TYR A 11 -13.84 19.49 4.92
CA TYR A 11 -12.90 18.73 4.10
C TYR A 11 -11.89 17.95 4.92
N ASP A 12 -11.50 18.47 6.09
CA ASP A 12 -10.63 17.76 7.04
C ASP A 12 -11.29 16.47 7.54
N TYR A 13 -12.56 16.55 7.98
CA TYR A 13 -13.31 15.36 8.41
C TYR A 13 -13.62 14.41 7.27
N PHE A 14 -13.92 14.93 6.09
CA PHE A 14 -14.15 14.14 4.88
C PHE A 14 -12.94 13.27 4.55
N ILE A 15 -11.73 13.84 4.54
CA ILE A 15 -10.48 13.11 4.30
C ILE A 15 -10.32 11.98 5.33
N ILE A 16 -10.49 12.29 6.64
CA ILE A 16 -10.37 11.30 7.71
C ILE A 16 -11.36 10.15 7.50
N LEU A 17 -12.61 10.47 7.18
CA LEU A 17 -13.67 9.49 6.99
C LEU A 17 -13.38 8.56 5.80
N ILE A 18 -13.01 9.12 4.64
CA ILE A 18 -12.72 8.30 3.45
C ILE A 18 -11.53 7.36 3.71
N ILE A 19 -10.47 7.83 4.35
CA ILE A 19 -9.33 6.98 4.67
C ILE A 19 -9.73 5.90 5.69
N ALA A 20 -10.42 6.26 6.77
CA ALA A 20 -10.85 5.31 7.78
C ALA A 20 -11.82 4.26 7.23
N SER A 21 -12.66 4.62 6.25
CA SER A 21 -13.62 3.70 5.64
C SER A 21 -12.97 2.56 4.85
N THR A 22 -11.68 2.68 4.48
CA THR A 22 -10.96 1.57 3.83
C THR A 22 -10.77 0.35 4.72
N ILE A 23 -11.11 0.44 6.02
CA ILE A 23 -11.24 -0.74 6.90
C ILE A 23 -12.22 -1.78 6.35
N ILE A 24 -13.21 -1.38 5.55
CA ILE A 24 -14.15 -2.31 4.90
C ILE A 24 -13.39 -3.22 3.91
N GLY A 25 -12.20 -2.79 3.48
CA GLY A 25 -11.29 -3.61 2.67
C GLY A 25 -11.88 -4.06 1.35
N THR A 26 -11.82 -5.36 1.10
CA THR A 26 -12.34 -5.99 -0.12
C THR A 26 -13.77 -6.50 0.02
N ALA A 27 -14.45 -6.21 1.13
CA ALA A 27 -15.83 -6.61 1.33
C ALA A 27 -16.73 -6.15 0.17
N GLN A 28 -17.48 -7.09 -0.39
CA GLN A 28 -18.37 -6.85 -1.52
C GLN A 28 -19.78 -7.33 -1.17
N MET A 29 -20.77 -6.46 -1.39
CA MET A 29 -22.19 -6.82 -1.38
C MET A 29 -22.68 -6.80 -2.84
N GLY A 30 -22.48 -7.89 -3.55
CA GLY A 30 -22.79 -7.98 -4.98
C GLY A 30 -21.91 -7.02 -5.81
N LEU A 31 -22.54 -6.05 -6.50
CA LEU A 31 -21.82 -5.01 -7.28
C LEU A 31 -21.34 -3.84 -6.43
N ILE A 32 -21.72 -3.76 -5.15
CA ILE A 32 -21.37 -2.66 -4.27
C ILE A 32 -20.09 -3.04 -3.52
N SER A 33 -18.98 -2.42 -3.93
CA SER A 33 -17.69 -2.50 -3.23
C SER A 33 -17.47 -1.24 -2.39
N HIS A 34 -16.58 -1.33 -1.39
CA HIS A 34 -16.12 -0.15 -0.65
C HIS A 34 -15.58 0.93 -1.60
N THR A 35 -14.79 0.53 -2.61
CA THR A 35 -14.20 1.46 -3.61
C THR A 35 -15.30 2.23 -4.37
N PHE A 36 -16.41 1.56 -4.72
CA PHE A 36 -17.55 2.20 -5.36
C PHE A 36 -18.20 3.25 -4.46
N VAL A 37 -18.49 2.91 -3.19
CA VAL A 37 -19.13 3.83 -2.24
C VAL A 37 -18.24 5.02 -1.92
N ALA A 38 -16.96 4.79 -1.63
CA ALA A 38 -15.98 5.85 -1.40
C ALA A 38 -15.83 6.75 -2.63
N GLY A 39 -15.83 6.15 -3.83
CA GLY A 39 -15.78 6.86 -5.10
C GLY A 39 -17.01 7.73 -5.31
N LEU A 40 -18.22 7.24 -5.04
CA LEU A 40 -19.45 8.06 -5.11
C LEU A 40 -19.39 9.28 -4.21
N LEU A 41 -18.89 9.14 -2.99
CA LEU A 41 -18.71 10.26 -2.07
C LEU A 41 -17.65 11.25 -2.57
N CYS A 42 -16.61 10.78 -3.23
CA CYS A 42 -15.54 11.60 -3.80
C CYS A 42 -15.92 12.25 -5.15
N LEU A 43 -16.90 11.70 -5.88
CA LEU A 43 -17.27 12.13 -7.24
C LEU A 43 -17.57 13.63 -7.37
N PRO A 44 -18.39 14.26 -6.50
CA PRO A 44 -18.65 15.70 -6.62
C PRO A 44 -17.36 16.53 -6.52
N LEU A 45 -16.44 16.15 -5.63
CA LEU A 45 -15.17 16.87 -5.45
C LEU A 45 -14.22 16.63 -6.62
N ALA A 46 -14.21 15.43 -7.18
CA ALA A 46 -13.44 15.12 -8.37
C ALA A 46 -13.90 15.93 -9.57
N LEU A 47 -15.22 16.02 -9.80
CA LEU A 47 -15.80 16.85 -10.87
C LEU A 47 -15.47 18.33 -10.67
N LEU A 48 -15.52 18.84 -9.44
CA LEU A 48 -15.13 20.21 -9.12
C LEU A 48 -13.65 20.48 -9.42
N GLU A 49 -12.76 19.54 -9.12
CA GLU A 49 -11.32 19.67 -9.42
C GLU A 49 -11.08 19.74 -10.92
N VAL A 50 -11.67 18.83 -11.68
CA VAL A 50 -11.56 18.80 -13.15
C VAL A 50 -12.12 20.08 -13.75
N ALA A 51 -13.35 20.49 -13.37
CA ALA A 51 -13.98 21.70 -13.88
C ALA A 51 -13.19 22.98 -13.55
N SER A 52 -12.66 23.09 -12.33
CA SER A 52 -11.84 24.23 -11.92
C SER A 52 -10.53 24.32 -12.69
N SER A 53 -9.94 23.17 -13.01
CA SER A 53 -8.71 23.08 -13.80
C SER A 53 -8.93 23.52 -15.25
N PHE A 54 -10.06 23.13 -15.86
CA PHE A 54 -10.44 23.59 -17.20
C PHE A 54 -10.68 25.10 -17.26
N LYS A 55 -11.41 25.66 -16.28
CA LYS A 55 -11.67 27.11 -16.20
C LYS A 55 -10.39 27.92 -16.07
N ALA A 56 -9.39 27.40 -15.34
CA ALA A 56 -8.11 28.06 -15.17
C ALA A 56 -7.21 27.98 -16.42
N GLY A 57 -7.61 27.26 -17.47
CA GLY A 57 -6.80 27.03 -18.67
C GLY A 57 -5.48 26.27 -18.42
N LYS A 58 -5.28 25.76 -17.21
CA LYS A 58 -4.07 25.04 -16.80
C LYS A 58 -4.42 23.89 -15.87
N MET A 59 -4.48 22.70 -16.44
CA MET A 59 -4.68 21.48 -15.66
C MET A 59 -3.42 21.15 -14.87
N ARG A 60 -3.59 20.75 -13.60
CA ARG A 60 -2.45 20.32 -12.79
C ARG A 60 -1.88 19.01 -13.33
N PRO A 61 -0.55 18.85 -13.39
CA PRO A 61 0.08 17.68 -14.00
C PRO A 61 -0.43 16.33 -13.46
N ILE A 62 -0.69 16.25 -12.15
CA ILE A 62 -1.18 15.02 -11.53
C ILE A 62 -2.63 14.69 -11.95
N VAL A 63 -3.50 15.69 -12.04
CA VAL A 63 -4.90 15.50 -12.50
C VAL A 63 -4.91 15.12 -13.98
N LEU A 64 -4.12 15.81 -14.80
CA LEU A 64 -3.93 15.48 -16.20
C LEU A 64 -3.44 14.04 -16.38
N PHE A 65 -2.45 13.63 -15.60
CA PHE A 65 -1.93 12.27 -15.63
C PHE A 65 -3.01 11.23 -15.31
N MET A 66 -3.82 11.46 -14.27
CA MET A 66 -4.92 10.56 -13.91
C MET A 66 -5.98 10.45 -15.02
N MET A 67 -6.28 11.57 -15.71
CA MET A 67 -7.18 11.56 -16.87
C MET A 67 -6.58 10.80 -18.05
N ILE A 68 -5.29 10.98 -18.33
CA ILE A 68 -4.56 10.23 -19.37
C ILE A 68 -4.56 8.74 -19.03
N TRP A 69 -4.39 8.37 -17.77
CA TRP A 69 -4.40 6.97 -17.34
C TRP A 69 -5.76 6.30 -17.65
N ILE A 70 -6.89 6.94 -17.29
CA ILE A 70 -8.22 6.44 -17.66
C ILE A 70 -8.37 6.32 -19.18
N LEU A 71 -7.98 7.38 -19.92
CA LEU A 71 -8.07 7.38 -21.38
C LEU A 71 -7.24 6.25 -21.99
N TYR A 72 -6.03 6.05 -21.49
CA TYR A 72 -5.16 4.95 -21.91
C TYR A 72 -5.80 3.59 -21.64
N ALA A 73 -6.38 3.40 -20.46
CA ALA A 73 -7.08 2.18 -20.10
C ALA A 73 -8.25 1.90 -21.06
N LEU A 74 -9.03 2.92 -21.41
CA LEU A 74 -10.13 2.78 -22.37
C LEU A 74 -9.62 2.47 -23.80
N ILE A 75 -8.56 3.13 -24.25
CA ILE A 75 -7.98 2.87 -25.58
C ILE A 75 -7.34 1.47 -25.63
N SER A 76 -6.79 0.97 -24.52
CA SER A 76 -6.14 -0.34 -24.48
C SER A 76 -7.07 -1.51 -24.81
N ILE A 77 -8.39 -1.29 -24.80
CA ILE A 77 -9.40 -2.26 -25.26
C ILE A 77 -9.11 -2.71 -26.71
N VAL A 78 -8.58 -1.79 -27.54
CA VAL A 78 -8.36 -2.05 -28.98
C VAL A 78 -7.32 -3.14 -29.23
N TRP A 79 -6.32 -3.25 -28.36
CA TRP A 79 -5.23 -4.26 -28.52
C TRP A 79 -5.19 -5.30 -27.40
N ALA A 80 -6.04 -5.19 -26.39
CA ALA A 80 -6.10 -6.18 -25.31
C ALA A 80 -6.49 -7.55 -25.86
N PRO A 81 -5.66 -8.61 -25.70
CA PRO A 81 -5.91 -9.91 -26.30
C PRO A 81 -7.02 -10.69 -25.59
N LYS A 82 -7.35 -10.31 -24.36
CA LYS A 82 -8.35 -10.96 -23.50
C LYS A 82 -9.22 -9.92 -22.81
N HIS A 83 -10.52 -10.14 -22.80
CA HIS A 83 -11.51 -9.18 -22.30
C HIS A 83 -12.29 -9.66 -21.08
N GLU A 84 -11.98 -10.82 -20.52
CA GLU A 84 -12.76 -11.46 -19.46
C GLU A 84 -12.90 -10.58 -18.19
N HIS A 85 -11.83 -9.88 -17.82
CA HIS A 85 -11.82 -9.02 -16.63
C HIS A 85 -11.82 -7.52 -16.94
N LEU A 86 -11.87 -7.16 -18.21
CA LEU A 86 -11.70 -5.79 -18.69
C LEU A 86 -12.64 -4.79 -18.02
N LEU A 87 -13.95 -5.06 -18.03
CA LEU A 87 -14.95 -4.14 -17.49
C LEU A 87 -14.78 -3.96 -15.98
N ARG A 88 -14.48 -5.05 -15.26
CA ARG A 88 -14.23 -5.00 -13.82
C ARG A 88 -13.02 -4.14 -13.49
N GLU A 89 -11.93 -4.32 -14.22
CA GLU A 89 -10.69 -3.58 -13.95
C GLU A 89 -10.78 -2.11 -14.36
N ILE A 90 -11.46 -1.80 -15.48
CA ILE A 90 -11.75 -0.39 -15.83
C ILE A 90 -12.65 0.26 -14.76
N TRP A 91 -13.65 -0.46 -14.28
CA TRP A 91 -14.53 0.00 -13.21
C TRP A 91 -13.75 0.31 -11.92
N ASN A 92 -12.89 -0.62 -11.50
CA ASN A 92 -12.03 -0.43 -10.34
C ASN A 92 -11.07 0.77 -10.52
N LEU A 93 -10.42 0.88 -11.67
CA LEU A 93 -9.54 2.02 -11.99
C LEU A 93 -10.30 3.34 -11.93
N LEU A 94 -11.48 3.41 -12.55
CA LEU A 94 -12.29 4.63 -12.60
C LEU A 94 -12.62 5.13 -11.18
N TRP A 95 -13.12 4.26 -10.30
CA TRP A 95 -13.48 4.65 -8.94
C TRP A 95 -12.27 5.01 -8.10
N ASN A 96 -11.17 4.31 -8.25
CA ASN A 96 -9.91 4.62 -7.58
C ASN A 96 -9.34 5.98 -8.01
N VAL A 97 -9.39 6.30 -9.30
CA VAL A 97 -8.99 7.64 -9.80
C VAL A 97 -9.93 8.72 -9.29
N ILE A 98 -11.24 8.46 -9.22
CA ILE A 98 -12.21 9.39 -8.63
C ILE A 98 -11.89 9.65 -7.15
N ILE A 99 -11.58 8.62 -6.36
CA ILE A 99 -11.14 8.75 -4.97
C ILE A 99 -9.88 9.62 -4.90
N PHE A 100 -8.89 9.34 -5.74
CA PHE A 100 -7.65 10.11 -5.78
C PHE A 100 -7.92 11.60 -6.07
N ILE A 101 -8.63 11.93 -7.15
CA ILE A 101 -8.89 13.32 -7.55
C ILE A 101 -9.78 14.03 -6.52
N GLY A 102 -10.79 13.36 -5.96
CA GLY A 102 -11.67 13.91 -4.93
C GLY A 102 -10.94 14.24 -3.64
N LEU A 103 -10.09 13.33 -3.15
CA LEU A 103 -9.24 13.59 -1.99
C LEU A 103 -8.18 14.65 -2.26
N TYR A 104 -7.63 14.70 -3.48
CA TYR A 104 -6.72 15.75 -3.89
C TYR A 104 -7.41 17.13 -3.87
N HIS A 105 -8.66 17.23 -4.37
CA HIS A 105 -9.46 18.46 -4.25
C HIS A 105 -9.70 18.83 -2.78
N ALA A 106 -10.15 17.86 -1.97
CA ALA A 106 -10.40 18.07 -0.55
C ALA A 106 -9.14 18.59 0.17
N SER A 107 -7.96 18.06 -0.16
CA SER A 107 -6.69 18.48 0.43
C SER A 107 -6.38 19.96 0.19
N LYS A 108 -6.82 20.53 -0.91
CA LYS A 108 -6.64 21.97 -1.25
C LYS A 108 -7.59 22.89 -0.49
N LYS A 109 -8.72 22.34 -0.02
CA LYS A 109 -9.77 23.06 0.69
C LYS A 109 -9.76 22.84 2.20
N ALA A 110 -9.05 21.81 2.64
CA ALA A 110 -8.86 21.50 4.05
C ALA A 110 -7.99 22.55 4.73
N ASN A 111 -8.35 22.89 5.97
CA ASN A 111 -7.55 23.82 6.79
C ASN A 111 -6.22 23.18 7.21
N THR A 112 -6.20 21.86 7.37
CA THR A 112 -5.09 21.09 7.94
C THR A 112 -4.86 19.78 7.19
N ALA A 113 -4.77 19.85 5.85
CA ALA A 113 -4.72 18.68 4.97
C ALA A 113 -3.74 17.58 5.45
N SER A 114 -2.47 17.91 5.66
CA SER A 114 -1.48 16.92 6.12
C SER A 114 -1.89 16.25 7.42
N GLN A 115 -2.45 17.01 8.39
CA GLN A 115 -2.88 16.42 9.65
C GLN A 115 -4.10 15.52 9.49
N SER A 116 -5.01 15.88 8.58
CA SER A 116 -6.22 15.11 8.30
C SER A 116 -5.88 13.77 7.64
N PHE A 117 -4.97 13.75 6.67
CA PHE A 117 -4.47 12.50 6.09
C PHE A 117 -3.78 11.63 7.14
N LEU A 118 -2.87 12.19 7.92
CA LEU A 118 -2.16 11.45 8.97
C LEU A 118 -3.12 10.93 10.06
N MET A 119 -4.16 11.70 10.40
CA MET A 119 -5.19 11.26 11.33
C MET A 119 -6.01 10.12 10.73
N GLY A 120 -6.39 10.21 9.45
CA GLY A 120 -7.11 9.15 8.74
C GLY A 120 -6.34 7.84 8.76
N TRP A 121 -5.05 7.86 8.38
CA TRP A 121 -4.18 6.68 8.45
C TRP A 121 -4.08 6.11 9.87
N ARG A 122 -3.90 6.97 10.87
CA ARG A 122 -3.83 6.55 12.28
C ARG A 122 -5.13 5.88 12.74
N VAL A 123 -6.29 6.45 12.40
CA VAL A 123 -7.59 5.87 12.75
C VAL A 123 -7.77 4.53 12.04
N LEU A 124 -7.51 4.46 10.74
CA LEU A 124 -7.60 3.23 9.96
C LEU A 124 -6.78 2.11 10.60
N ILE A 125 -5.50 2.37 10.86
CA ILE A 125 -4.61 1.34 11.41
C ILE A 125 -5.02 0.94 12.83
N CYS A 126 -5.41 1.88 13.70
CA CYS A 126 -5.90 1.51 15.03
C CYS A 126 -7.15 0.60 14.95
N LEU A 127 -8.08 0.89 14.03
CA LEU A 127 -9.27 0.06 13.84
C LEU A 127 -8.94 -1.33 13.28
N THR A 128 -8.08 -1.39 12.26
CA THR A 128 -7.66 -2.70 11.68
C THR A 128 -6.89 -3.54 12.69
N LEU A 129 -6.08 -2.93 13.56
CA LEU A 129 -5.38 -3.64 14.63
C LEU A 129 -6.31 -4.24 15.67
N CYS A 130 -7.47 -3.63 15.95
CA CYS A 130 -8.47 -4.22 16.84
C CYS A 130 -9.04 -5.52 16.24
N ILE A 131 -9.34 -5.54 14.93
CA ILE A 131 -9.81 -6.74 14.25
C ILE A 131 -8.69 -7.78 14.18
N ALA A 132 -7.47 -7.38 13.80
CA ALA A 132 -6.32 -8.27 13.76
C ALA A 132 -6.03 -8.93 15.11
N ALA A 133 -6.13 -8.17 16.20
CA ALA A 133 -5.99 -8.72 17.55
C ALA A 133 -7.07 -9.75 17.86
N TRP A 134 -8.32 -9.49 17.44
CA TRP A 134 -9.40 -10.47 17.59
C TRP A 134 -9.11 -11.72 16.76
N GLU A 135 -8.72 -11.62 15.48
CA GLU A 135 -8.38 -12.77 14.64
C GLU A 135 -7.26 -13.63 15.24
N ILE A 136 -6.18 -12.98 15.70
CA ILE A 136 -5.03 -13.67 16.29
C ILE A 136 -5.39 -14.37 17.61
N LEU A 137 -6.22 -13.74 18.46
CA LEU A 137 -6.60 -14.28 19.76
C LEU A 137 -7.65 -15.40 19.68
N THR A 138 -8.53 -15.34 18.69
CA THR A 138 -9.64 -16.31 18.56
C THR A 138 -9.39 -17.36 17.49
N ASP A 139 -8.33 -17.22 16.71
CA ASP A 139 -8.04 -18.02 15.51
C ASP A 139 -9.28 -18.12 14.58
N SER A 140 -9.96 -16.99 14.40
CA SER A 140 -11.19 -16.88 13.61
C SER A 140 -11.05 -15.70 12.66
N HIS A 141 -11.54 -15.85 11.43
CA HIS A 141 -11.45 -14.82 10.40
C HIS A 141 -12.82 -14.33 9.99
N LEU A 142 -12.86 -13.10 9.45
CA LEU A 142 -14.07 -12.57 8.84
C LEU A 142 -14.41 -13.34 7.54
N PRO A 143 -15.71 -13.41 7.14
CA PRO A 143 -16.12 -14.17 5.94
C PRO A 143 -15.44 -13.72 4.64
N GLU A 144 -14.98 -12.47 4.57
CA GLU A 144 -14.30 -11.92 3.41
C GLU A 144 -12.90 -12.51 3.18
N VAL A 145 -12.31 -13.13 4.19
CA VAL A 145 -10.97 -13.72 4.14
C VAL A 145 -10.93 -15.01 3.32
N GLY A 146 -12.05 -15.51 2.86
CA GLY A 146 -12.14 -16.70 2.00
C GLY A 146 -11.66 -17.99 2.67
N ASP A 147 -11.76 -19.10 1.94
CA ASP A 147 -11.26 -20.40 2.41
C ASP A 147 -9.73 -20.49 2.24
N PHE A 148 -8.98 -19.77 3.10
CA PHE A 148 -7.51 -19.85 3.17
C PHE A 148 -7.01 -21.11 3.90
N ASN A 149 -7.73 -22.21 3.82
CA ASN A 149 -7.29 -23.45 4.44
C ASN A 149 -5.95 -23.95 3.85
N GLU A 150 -5.68 -23.67 2.57
CA GLU A 150 -4.44 -24.11 1.92
C GLU A 150 -3.21 -23.27 2.32
N ASP A 151 -3.36 -21.92 2.49
CA ASP A 151 -2.24 -21.06 2.91
C ASP A 151 -2.02 -21.06 4.44
N ALA A 152 -2.99 -21.54 5.21
CA ALA A 152 -2.92 -21.61 6.67
C ALA A 152 -2.25 -22.89 7.18
N GLU A 153 -2.10 -23.91 6.34
CA GLU A 153 -1.49 -25.17 6.70
C GLU A 153 0.00 -25.19 6.34
N ILE A 154 0.84 -25.26 7.36
CA ILE A 154 2.28 -25.48 7.17
C ILE A 154 2.53 -26.98 7.33
N ALA A 155 3.07 -27.62 6.28
CA ALA A 155 3.52 -29.01 6.38
C ALA A 155 4.57 -29.15 7.49
N THR A 156 4.31 -30.01 8.47
CA THR A 156 5.25 -30.31 9.54
C THR A 156 6.17 -31.47 9.13
N THR A 157 7.35 -31.55 9.77
CA THR A 157 8.32 -32.61 9.51
C THR A 157 7.80 -34.03 9.77
N ASP A 158 6.70 -34.15 10.52
CA ASP A 158 6.07 -35.45 10.87
C ASP A 158 4.93 -35.84 9.90
N GLY A 159 4.78 -35.09 8.77
CA GLY A 159 3.74 -35.34 7.77
C GLY A 159 2.36 -34.82 8.19
N GLY A 160 2.27 -34.04 9.24
CA GLY A 160 1.06 -33.32 9.67
C GLY A 160 1.04 -31.90 9.10
N PHE A 161 -0.08 -31.21 9.34
CA PHE A 161 -0.23 -29.78 9.01
C PHE A 161 -0.44 -29.02 10.31
N GLU A 162 0.39 -27.99 10.56
CA GLU A 162 0.14 -27.03 11.62
C GLU A 162 -0.57 -25.82 11.06
N ARG A 163 -1.65 -25.41 11.73
CA ARG A 163 -2.39 -24.22 11.36
C ARG A 163 -1.60 -22.97 11.76
N ARG A 164 -1.34 -22.12 10.77
CA ARG A 164 -0.66 -20.86 10.98
C ARG A 164 -1.62 -19.82 11.52
N ILE A 165 -1.28 -19.18 12.63
CA ILE A 165 -1.99 -18.00 13.13
C ILE A 165 -1.59 -16.80 12.27
N PHE A 166 -2.58 -16.08 11.71
CA PHE A 166 -2.36 -14.88 10.92
C PHE A 166 -3.52 -13.88 11.09
N ALA A 167 -3.36 -12.68 10.56
CA ALA A 167 -4.42 -11.68 10.47
C ALA A 167 -4.53 -11.17 9.03
N ALA A 168 -5.73 -11.14 8.49
CA ALA A 168 -6.07 -10.59 7.18
C ALA A 168 -7.13 -9.48 7.26
N VAL A 169 -7.83 -9.37 8.40
CA VAL A 169 -8.85 -8.37 8.69
C VAL A 169 -10.01 -8.48 7.68
N THR A 170 -10.23 -7.46 6.86
CA THR A 170 -11.26 -7.42 5.81
C THR A 170 -10.65 -7.59 4.42
N TYR A 171 -9.37 -7.89 4.34
CA TYR A 171 -8.67 -8.13 3.07
C TYR A 171 -8.68 -9.63 2.76
N LYS A 172 -8.84 -9.98 1.50
CA LYS A 172 -8.90 -11.40 1.08
C LYS A 172 -7.61 -12.16 1.36
N ASN A 173 -6.50 -11.44 1.45
CA ASN A 173 -5.17 -12.00 1.53
C ASN A 173 -4.40 -11.32 2.67
N LEU A 174 -3.66 -12.11 3.45
CA LEU A 174 -2.79 -11.60 4.51
C LEU A 174 -1.72 -10.63 3.97
N ASN A 175 -1.24 -10.84 2.73
CA ASN A 175 -0.26 -9.98 2.09
C ASN A 175 -0.83 -8.59 1.76
N SER A 176 -2.11 -8.50 1.36
CA SER A 176 -2.78 -7.22 1.15
C SER A 176 -2.86 -6.41 2.45
N TYR A 177 -3.13 -7.08 3.58
CA TYR A 177 -3.12 -6.41 4.88
C TYR A 177 -1.71 -5.98 5.30
N VAL A 178 -0.71 -6.84 5.12
CA VAL A 178 0.70 -6.46 5.36
C VAL A 178 1.12 -5.27 4.49
N THR A 179 0.71 -5.25 3.22
CA THR A 179 0.96 -4.14 2.30
C THR A 179 0.37 -2.83 2.83
N LEU A 180 -0.89 -2.86 3.30
CA LEU A 180 -1.52 -1.71 3.94
C LEU A 180 -0.71 -1.21 5.14
N LEU A 181 -0.30 -2.12 6.02
CA LEU A 181 0.47 -1.77 7.22
C LEU A 181 1.82 -1.13 6.84
N CYS A 182 2.55 -1.73 5.90
CA CYS A 182 3.83 -1.20 5.42
C CYS A 182 3.67 0.15 4.70
N MET A 183 2.60 0.35 3.93
CA MET A 183 2.28 1.65 3.32
C MET A 183 1.96 2.73 4.34
N ALA A 184 1.31 2.37 5.45
CA ALA A 184 0.94 3.29 6.51
C ALA A 184 2.12 3.70 7.41
N LEU A 185 3.12 2.84 7.60
CA LEU A 185 4.22 3.04 8.56
C LEU A 185 4.94 4.38 8.39
N PRO A 186 5.37 4.82 7.18
CA PRO A 186 6.01 6.11 7.00
C PRO A 186 5.15 7.28 7.48
N PHE A 187 3.84 7.22 7.23
CA PHE A 187 2.88 8.25 7.67
C PHE A 187 2.65 8.22 9.17
N LEU A 188 2.60 7.03 9.78
CA LEU A 188 2.47 6.89 11.23
C LEU A 188 3.70 7.46 11.94
N VAL A 189 4.90 7.19 11.44
CA VAL A 189 6.15 7.77 11.96
C VAL A 189 6.12 9.30 11.82
N TYR A 190 5.78 9.82 10.65
CA TYR A 190 5.66 11.26 10.44
C TYR A 190 4.61 11.90 11.33
N SER A 191 3.51 11.19 11.62
CA SER A 191 2.43 11.66 12.48
C SER A 191 2.85 11.93 13.92
N ILE A 192 3.91 11.28 14.43
CA ILE A 192 4.45 11.53 15.77
C ILE A 192 4.96 12.97 15.92
N SER A 193 5.48 13.55 14.84
CA SER A 193 5.98 14.93 14.85
C SER A 193 4.87 15.99 14.67
N ILE A 194 3.74 15.62 14.08
CA ILE A 194 2.70 16.55 13.63
C ILE A 194 1.44 16.49 14.51
N LEU A 195 1.00 15.28 14.90
CA LEU A 195 -0.27 15.10 15.57
C LEU A 195 -0.13 15.17 17.11
N ARG A 196 -1.21 15.62 17.76
CA ARG A 196 -1.38 15.45 19.21
C ARG A 196 -1.60 13.97 19.55
N LYS A 197 -1.50 13.60 20.83
CA LYS A 197 -1.66 12.23 21.33
C LYS A 197 -0.71 11.25 20.58
N LYS A 198 0.57 11.54 20.63
CA LYS A 198 1.65 10.76 20.00
C LYS A 198 1.60 9.27 20.34
N TRP A 199 1.10 8.92 21.52
CA TRP A 199 0.98 7.54 21.97
C TRP A 199 0.10 6.66 21.06
N LEU A 200 -0.95 7.25 20.42
CA LEU A 200 -1.78 6.51 19.46
C LEU A 200 -1.00 6.14 18.20
N SER A 201 -0.13 7.05 17.72
CA SER A 201 0.74 6.73 16.56
C SER A 201 1.78 5.67 16.93
N ILE A 202 2.34 5.76 18.14
CA ILE A 202 3.30 4.75 18.66
C ILE A 202 2.60 3.40 18.79
N PHE A 203 1.40 3.36 19.36
CA PHE A 203 0.59 2.13 19.46
C PHE A 203 0.33 1.53 18.07
N ALA A 204 -0.09 2.35 17.10
CA ALA A 204 -0.33 1.91 15.73
C ALA A 204 0.94 1.35 15.06
N ILE A 205 2.11 1.97 15.28
CA ILE A 205 3.40 1.49 14.76
C ILE A 205 3.75 0.14 15.37
N ILE A 206 3.69 0.02 16.71
CA ILE A 206 4.05 -1.23 17.40
C ILE A 206 3.11 -2.36 16.98
N GLY A 207 1.80 -2.11 16.98
CA GLY A 207 0.81 -3.10 16.55
C GLY A 207 1.03 -3.53 15.10
N SER A 208 1.32 -2.60 14.19
CA SER A 208 1.65 -2.92 12.80
C SER A 208 2.88 -3.82 12.70
N CYS A 209 3.95 -3.49 13.43
CA CYS A 209 5.15 -4.31 13.45
C CYS A 209 4.87 -5.73 13.98
N CYS A 210 4.09 -5.85 15.08
CA CYS A 210 3.71 -7.15 15.63
C CYS A 210 2.93 -7.99 14.62
N VAL A 211 1.94 -7.40 13.93
CA VAL A 211 1.15 -8.13 12.93
C VAL A 211 1.99 -8.55 11.72
N VAL A 212 2.87 -7.68 11.20
CA VAL A 212 3.78 -8.02 10.09
C VAL A 212 4.69 -9.20 10.48
N ILE A 213 5.16 -9.26 11.73
CA ILE A 213 5.98 -10.34 12.26
C ILE A 213 5.14 -11.63 12.38
N ILE A 214 3.94 -11.58 12.95
CA ILE A 214 3.04 -12.74 13.12
C ILE A 214 2.66 -13.29 11.74
N ASN A 215 2.33 -12.42 10.80
CA ASN A 215 2.03 -12.83 9.42
C ASN A 215 3.26 -13.39 8.69
N ALA A 216 4.46 -13.30 9.26
CA ALA A 216 5.74 -13.79 8.71
C ALA A 216 5.96 -13.42 7.23
N SER A 217 5.48 -12.25 6.80
CA SER A 217 5.64 -11.77 5.44
C SER A 217 7.08 -11.32 5.19
N ARG A 218 7.82 -12.04 4.35
CA ARG A 218 9.23 -11.73 4.03
C ARG A 218 9.40 -10.30 3.52
N GLY A 219 8.59 -9.88 2.58
CA GLY A 219 8.63 -8.51 2.03
C GLY A 219 8.28 -7.45 3.09
N GLY A 220 7.27 -7.72 3.94
CA GLY A 220 6.90 -6.86 5.05
C GLY A 220 8.03 -6.70 6.08
N LEU A 221 8.72 -7.79 6.43
CA LEU A 221 9.88 -7.75 7.33
C LEU A 221 11.03 -6.91 6.76
N ILE A 222 11.31 -7.03 5.46
CA ILE A 222 12.32 -6.20 4.79
C ILE A 222 11.93 -4.72 4.84
N CYS A 223 10.65 -4.37 4.62
CA CYS A 223 10.16 -2.99 4.79
C CYS A 223 10.43 -2.48 6.21
N LEU A 224 10.09 -3.26 7.24
CA LEU A 224 10.34 -2.89 8.65
C LEU A 224 11.83 -2.63 8.93
N VAL A 225 12.71 -3.48 8.42
CA VAL A 225 14.17 -3.31 8.58
C VAL A 225 14.65 -2.02 7.95
N ILE A 226 14.24 -1.75 6.72
CA ILE A 226 14.60 -0.52 6.01
C ILE A 226 14.13 0.70 6.79
N ASP A 227 12.88 0.70 7.26
CA ASP A 227 12.31 1.79 8.04
C ASP A 227 13.06 1.99 9.35
N CYS A 228 13.43 0.90 10.04
CA CYS A 228 14.25 0.96 11.25
C CYS A 228 15.66 1.53 11.00
N ILE A 229 16.30 1.13 9.91
CA ILE A 229 17.63 1.65 9.51
C ILE A 229 17.54 3.16 9.24
N ILE A 230 16.52 3.61 8.48
CA ILE A 230 16.32 5.03 8.21
C ILE A 230 16.12 5.80 9.51
N LEU A 231 15.26 5.31 10.41
CA LEU A 231 15.04 5.93 11.71
C LEU A 231 16.33 5.98 12.55
N ALA A 232 17.15 4.94 12.52
CA ALA A 232 18.43 4.91 13.23
C ALA A 232 19.43 5.93 12.66
N ILE A 233 19.53 6.06 11.33
CA ILE A 233 20.39 7.04 10.67
C ILE A 233 20.00 8.48 11.04
N PHE A 234 18.70 8.77 11.03
CA PHE A 234 18.17 10.11 11.30
C PHE A 234 17.88 10.35 12.79
N TYR A 235 18.08 9.37 13.65
CA TYR A 235 17.75 9.43 15.07
C TYR A 235 18.27 10.68 15.78
N ARG A 236 19.52 11.06 15.55
CA ARG A 236 20.13 12.24 16.20
C ARG A 236 19.50 13.56 15.75
N LYS A 237 18.95 13.62 14.55
CA LYS A 237 18.32 14.81 13.97
C LYS A 237 16.82 14.90 14.32
N PHE A 238 16.19 13.78 14.72
CA PHE A 238 14.79 13.77 15.10
C PHE A 238 14.62 14.41 16.48
N GLN A 239 13.80 15.45 16.55
CA GLN A 239 13.46 16.13 17.82
C GLN A 239 12.35 15.36 18.58
N PHE A 240 12.58 14.11 18.90
CA PHE A 240 11.70 13.41 19.82
C PHE A 240 11.94 13.92 21.25
N SER A 241 10.88 14.33 21.93
CA SER A 241 10.94 14.72 23.36
C SER A 241 11.41 13.56 24.27
N ASN A 242 11.32 12.32 23.79
CA ASN A 242 11.76 11.10 24.48
C ASN A 242 12.67 10.24 23.58
N LYS A 243 13.90 10.73 23.36
CA LYS A 243 14.92 10.01 22.58
C LYS A 243 15.14 8.58 23.08
N LYS A 244 15.13 8.36 24.41
CA LYS A 244 15.29 7.06 25.04
C LYS A 244 14.21 6.05 24.64
N LEU A 245 12.95 6.49 24.51
CA LEU A 245 11.83 5.64 24.12
C LEU A 245 11.97 5.17 22.68
N VAL A 246 12.35 6.06 21.77
CA VAL A 246 12.56 5.71 20.34
C VAL A 246 13.75 4.77 20.19
N THR A 247 14.87 5.03 20.90
CA THR A 247 16.02 4.12 20.90
C THR A 247 15.61 2.73 21.41
N PHE A 248 14.87 2.69 22.51
CA PHE A 248 14.38 1.45 23.09
C PHE A 248 13.55 0.67 22.06
N PHE A 249 12.58 1.32 21.39
CA PHE A 249 11.77 0.65 20.36
C PHE A 249 12.56 0.19 19.15
N VAL A 250 13.47 1.02 18.64
CA VAL A 250 14.34 0.62 17.51
C VAL A 250 15.21 -0.58 17.91
N VAL A 251 15.79 -0.57 19.10
CA VAL A 251 16.61 -1.69 19.60
C VAL A 251 15.76 -2.92 19.81
N VAL A 252 14.56 -2.81 20.41
CA VAL A 252 13.66 -3.94 20.64
C VAL A 252 13.18 -4.52 19.31
N LEU A 253 12.76 -3.70 18.35
CA LEU A 253 12.32 -4.16 17.03
C LEU A 253 13.47 -4.85 16.27
N LEU A 254 14.68 -4.28 16.29
CA LEU A 254 15.85 -4.89 15.69
C LEU A 254 16.21 -6.21 16.38
N SER A 255 16.12 -6.27 17.71
CA SER A 255 16.39 -7.50 18.47
C SER A 255 15.36 -8.59 18.18
N ILE A 256 14.07 -8.24 18.18
CA ILE A 256 12.97 -9.16 17.81
C ILE A 256 13.17 -9.61 16.35
N PHE A 257 13.49 -8.70 15.44
CA PHE A 257 13.77 -9.05 14.04
C PHE A 257 14.95 -10.02 13.93
N ILE A 258 16.09 -9.73 14.57
CA ILE A 258 17.28 -10.60 14.53
C ILE A 258 16.94 -11.99 15.06
N VAL A 259 16.19 -12.07 16.17
CA VAL A 259 15.81 -13.35 16.76
C VAL A 259 14.84 -14.11 15.85
N LEU A 260 13.77 -13.48 15.40
CA LEU A 260 12.73 -14.14 14.58
C LEU A 260 13.24 -14.46 13.17
N PHE A 261 14.00 -13.55 12.56
CA PHE A 261 14.62 -13.80 11.26
C PHE A 261 15.70 -14.86 11.35
N GLY A 262 16.50 -14.82 12.41
CA GLY A 262 17.49 -15.86 12.69
C GLY A 262 16.85 -17.22 12.95
N LEU A 263 15.76 -17.28 13.73
CA LEU A 263 14.99 -18.51 13.96
C LEU A 263 14.27 -18.98 12.69
N SER A 264 13.70 -18.07 11.90
CA SER A 264 13.05 -18.41 10.63
C SER A 264 14.06 -18.93 9.59
N ILE A 265 15.24 -18.32 9.47
CA ILE A 265 16.31 -18.82 8.60
C ILE A 265 16.83 -20.16 9.12
N ALA A 266 17.02 -20.31 10.44
CA ALA A 266 17.48 -21.57 11.03
C ALA A 266 16.44 -22.68 10.84
N SER A 267 15.16 -22.43 11.08
CA SER A 267 14.09 -23.41 10.88
C SER A 267 13.92 -23.78 9.40
N GLN A 268 14.00 -22.79 8.50
CA GLN A 268 13.98 -23.05 7.04
C GLN A 268 15.23 -23.77 6.57
N ALA A 269 16.42 -23.46 7.11
CA ALA A 269 17.65 -24.18 6.79
C ALA A 269 17.60 -25.63 7.29
N ILE A 270 17.08 -25.85 8.51
CA ILE A 270 16.87 -27.17 9.08
C ILE A 270 15.76 -27.91 8.33
N GLY A 271 14.66 -27.27 8.03
CA GLY A 271 13.55 -27.81 7.22
C GLY A 271 13.98 -28.14 5.79
N ARG A 272 14.82 -27.30 5.16
CA ARG A 272 15.43 -27.60 3.84
C ARG A 272 16.44 -28.75 3.87
N LEU A 273 17.08 -28.98 5.02
CA LEU A 273 17.98 -30.12 5.21
C LEU A 273 17.21 -31.42 5.50
N SER A 274 16.01 -31.34 6.09
CA SER A 274 15.19 -32.49 6.48
C SER A 274 14.10 -32.87 5.46
N SER A 275 13.58 -31.91 4.76
CA SER A 275 12.63 -32.10 3.66
C SER A 275 13.11 -31.27 2.48
N TYR A 276 13.52 -31.88 1.40
CA TYR A 276 13.60 -31.21 0.11
C TYR A 276 12.16 -30.82 -0.30
N GLY A 277 11.60 -29.81 0.40
CA GLY A 277 10.31 -29.20 0.08
C GLY A 277 10.42 -28.42 -1.21
N VAL A 278 10.08 -29.09 -2.29
CA VAL A 278 10.04 -28.55 -3.65
C VAL A 278 9.12 -27.32 -3.73
N GLU A 279 8.12 -27.19 -2.83
CA GLU A 279 7.08 -26.15 -2.88
C GLU A 279 7.59 -24.74 -2.53
N ASP A 280 8.46 -24.56 -1.54
CA ASP A 280 8.98 -23.24 -1.16
C ASP A 280 9.98 -22.66 -2.18
N LEU A 281 10.76 -23.54 -2.82
CA LEU A 281 11.61 -23.19 -3.96
C LEU A 281 10.77 -22.90 -5.19
N MET A 282 9.63 -23.58 -5.37
CA MET A 282 8.72 -23.36 -6.48
C MET A 282 7.99 -22.02 -6.35
N SER A 283 7.65 -21.52 -5.16
CA SER A 283 6.96 -20.23 -5.02
C SER A 283 7.83 -19.04 -5.42
N ASP A 284 9.10 -19.00 -5.06
CA ASP A 284 10.02 -17.92 -5.44
C ASP A 284 10.49 -18.08 -6.90
N ALA A 285 10.75 -19.31 -7.35
CA ALA A 285 11.02 -19.60 -8.76
C ALA A 285 9.80 -19.28 -9.64
N GLY A 286 8.60 -19.60 -9.17
CA GLY A 286 7.36 -19.26 -9.84
C GLY A 286 7.17 -17.77 -10.04
N ARG A 287 7.44 -16.94 -9.02
CA ARG A 287 7.38 -15.48 -9.14
C ARG A 287 8.38 -14.95 -10.16
N TRP A 288 9.59 -15.48 -10.17
CA TRP A 288 10.60 -15.07 -11.15
C TRP A 288 10.18 -15.37 -12.59
N GLU A 289 9.61 -16.56 -12.85
CA GLU A 289 9.08 -16.91 -14.15
C GLU A 289 7.90 -16.01 -14.57
N VAL A 290 6.98 -15.71 -13.65
CA VAL A 290 5.88 -14.76 -13.90
C VAL A 290 6.42 -13.36 -14.22
N TRP A 291 7.45 -12.89 -13.52
CA TRP A 291 8.04 -11.58 -13.82
C TRP A 291 8.71 -11.57 -15.20
N LYS A 292 9.42 -12.63 -15.55
CA LYS A 292 10.04 -12.79 -16.86
C LYS A 292 8.99 -12.79 -17.97
N MET A 293 7.93 -13.61 -17.84
CA MET A 293 6.81 -13.61 -18.78
C MET A 293 6.15 -12.23 -18.89
N GLY A 294 5.95 -11.53 -17.76
CA GLY A 294 5.37 -10.18 -17.75
C GLY A 294 6.22 -9.17 -18.51
N VAL A 295 7.53 -9.25 -18.41
CA VAL A 295 8.45 -8.41 -19.20
C VAL A 295 8.41 -8.80 -20.68
N GLU A 296 8.40 -10.09 -21.00
CA GLU A 296 8.30 -10.59 -22.38
C GLU A 296 7.01 -10.09 -23.04
N PHE A 297 5.85 -10.22 -22.40
CA PHE A 297 4.58 -9.69 -22.91
C PHE A 297 4.62 -8.16 -23.11
N CYS A 298 5.29 -7.43 -22.21
CA CYS A 298 5.47 -5.98 -22.37
C CYS A 298 6.33 -5.66 -23.59
N VAL A 299 7.40 -6.41 -23.84
CA VAL A 299 8.28 -6.24 -25.01
C VAL A 299 7.54 -6.59 -26.31
N GLU A 300 6.82 -7.70 -26.35
CA GLU A 300 6.02 -8.13 -27.50
C GLU A 300 4.95 -7.10 -27.89
N SER A 301 4.40 -6.38 -26.90
CA SER A 301 3.46 -5.28 -27.13
C SER A 301 4.13 -3.93 -27.44
N PHE A 302 5.43 -3.91 -27.78
CA PHE A 302 6.20 -2.66 -27.99
C PHE A 302 6.14 -1.69 -26.80
N GLY A 303 6.03 -2.22 -25.59
CA GLY A 303 5.91 -1.44 -24.36
C GLY A 303 4.54 -0.80 -24.11
N LEU A 304 3.53 -1.10 -24.94
CA LEU A 304 2.15 -0.65 -24.70
C LEU A 304 1.47 -1.43 -23.57
N GLY A 305 2.02 -2.58 -23.16
CA GLY A 305 1.34 -3.50 -22.27
C GLY A 305 0.21 -4.26 -22.94
N CYS A 306 -0.28 -5.29 -22.25
CA CYS A 306 -1.33 -6.17 -22.80
C CYS A 306 -2.76 -5.60 -22.64
N GLY A 307 -2.88 -4.41 -22.08
CA GLY A 307 -4.18 -3.78 -21.82
C GLY A 307 -4.78 -4.17 -20.47
N VAL A 308 -5.70 -3.34 -20.02
CA VAL A 308 -6.35 -3.48 -18.71
C VAL A 308 -7.10 -4.80 -18.62
N GLY A 309 -6.98 -5.48 -17.47
CA GLY A 309 -7.67 -6.75 -17.22
C GLY A 309 -7.10 -7.97 -17.95
N SER A 310 -6.02 -7.80 -18.74
CA SER A 310 -5.42 -8.91 -19.49
C SER A 310 -4.41 -9.72 -18.67
N MET A 311 -3.96 -9.24 -17.49
CA MET A 311 -2.91 -9.89 -16.71
C MET A 311 -3.23 -11.34 -16.36
N GLN A 312 -4.34 -11.60 -15.67
CA GLN A 312 -4.74 -12.95 -15.29
C GLN A 312 -4.94 -13.87 -16.50
N PRO A 313 -5.75 -13.49 -17.52
CA PRO A 313 -5.93 -14.33 -18.70
C PRO A 313 -4.64 -14.59 -19.49
N MET A 314 -3.70 -13.64 -19.51
CA MET A 314 -2.41 -13.85 -20.17
C MET A 314 -1.59 -14.92 -19.45
N TYR A 315 -1.41 -14.81 -18.15
CA TYR A 315 -0.71 -15.85 -17.38
C TYR A 315 -1.43 -17.20 -17.44
N ALA A 316 -2.76 -17.23 -17.31
CA ALA A 316 -3.53 -18.46 -17.43
C ALA A 316 -3.35 -19.15 -18.81
N SER A 317 -3.18 -18.37 -19.88
CA SER A 317 -2.98 -18.91 -21.24
C SER A 317 -1.65 -19.63 -21.42
N THR A 318 -0.66 -19.38 -20.55
CA THR A 318 0.62 -20.10 -20.55
C THR A 318 0.55 -21.46 -19.88
N GLY A 319 -0.57 -21.79 -19.21
CA GLY A 319 -0.71 -22.98 -18.38
C GLY A 319 0.06 -22.90 -17.05
N PHE A 320 0.61 -21.73 -16.73
CA PHE A 320 1.32 -21.54 -15.47
C PHE A 320 0.31 -21.37 -14.33
N TRP A 321 0.60 -21.95 -13.16
CA TRP A 321 -0.32 -21.98 -12.03
C TRP A 321 -0.50 -20.63 -11.33
N LEU A 322 0.51 -19.74 -11.42
CA LEU A 322 0.47 -18.42 -10.81
C LEU A 322 -0.08 -17.39 -11.80
N HIS A 323 -1.23 -16.81 -11.50
CA HIS A 323 -1.95 -15.91 -12.41
C HIS A 323 -1.82 -14.43 -12.07
N HIS A 324 -1.02 -14.10 -11.05
CA HIS A 324 -0.76 -12.73 -10.60
C HIS A 324 0.74 -12.44 -10.58
N SER A 325 1.09 -11.17 -10.82
CA SER A 325 2.51 -10.79 -10.91
C SER A 325 3.21 -10.77 -9.55
N HIS A 326 2.48 -10.61 -8.45
CA HIS A 326 3.04 -10.32 -7.12
C HIS A 326 4.13 -9.23 -7.16
N ASN A 327 3.96 -8.25 -8.04
CA ASN A 327 4.90 -7.15 -8.25
C ASN A 327 4.18 -5.95 -8.87
N PHE A 328 4.13 -4.84 -8.13
CA PHE A 328 3.49 -3.60 -8.56
C PHE A 328 4.02 -3.08 -9.92
N VAL A 329 5.34 -3.15 -10.12
CA VAL A 329 5.96 -2.65 -11.34
C VAL A 329 5.55 -3.51 -12.54
N ILE A 330 5.62 -4.83 -12.37
CA ILE A 330 5.20 -5.79 -13.43
C ILE A 330 3.70 -5.67 -13.70
N GLU A 331 2.86 -5.59 -12.66
CA GLU A 331 1.42 -5.36 -12.80
C GLU A 331 1.14 -4.10 -13.63
N PHE A 332 1.84 -2.99 -13.28
CA PHE A 332 1.64 -1.73 -13.98
C PHE A 332 2.07 -1.79 -15.44
N ILE A 333 3.31 -2.25 -15.72
CA ILE A 333 3.83 -2.26 -17.10
C ILE A 333 3.11 -3.28 -17.99
N LEU A 334 2.63 -4.38 -17.41
CA LEU A 334 1.88 -5.38 -18.16
C LEU A 334 0.49 -4.88 -18.55
N GLN A 335 -0.22 -4.18 -17.65
CA GLN A 335 -1.56 -3.68 -17.93
C GLN A 335 -1.57 -2.36 -18.69
N TYR A 336 -0.66 -1.42 -18.35
CA TYR A 336 -0.69 -0.03 -18.83
C TYR A 336 0.56 0.36 -19.62
N GLY A 337 1.50 -0.52 -19.77
CA GLY A 337 2.72 -0.28 -20.55
C GLY A 337 3.77 0.59 -19.85
N ILE A 338 4.97 0.53 -20.39
CA ILE A 338 6.11 1.28 -19.89
C ILE A 338 5.98 2.78 -20.17
N TRP A 339 5.27 3.15 -21.24
CA TRP A 339 5.07 4.53 -21.64
C TRP A 339 4.22 5.33 -20.65
N LEU A 340 3.31 4.68 -19.93
CA LEU A 340 2.57 5.30 -18.82
C LEU A 340 3.33 5.17 -17.49
N PHE A 341 4.10 4.07 -17.31
CA PHE A 341 4.88 3.85 -16.10
C PHE A 341 6.01 4.88 -15.91
N ILE A 342 6.71 5.27 -16.99
CA ILE A 342 7.80 6.25 -16.90
C ILE A 342 7.32 7.59 -16.31
N PRO A 343 6.30 8.29 -16.86
CA PRO A 343 5.84 9.54 -16.28
C PRO A 343 5.28 9.36 -14.86
N PHE A 344 4.65 8.22 -14.55
CA PHE A 344 4.22 7.89 -13.19
C PHE A 344 5.40 7.84 -12.20
N GLY A 345 6.44 7.09 -12.55
CA GLY A 345 7.66 6.98 -11.76
C GLY A 345 8.38 8.32 -11.60
N MET A 346 8.43 9.14 -12.66
CA MET A 346 9.00 10.49 -12.60
C MET A 346 8.22 11.40 -11.64
N MET A 347 6.90 11.30 -11.61
CA MET A 347 6.06 12.07 -10.68
C MET A 347 6.30 11.65 -9.22
N LEU A 348 6.36 10.34 -8.96
CA LEU A 348 6.68 9.81 -7.62
C LEU A 348 8.08 10.24 -7.19
N TRP A 349 9.07 10.07 -8.06
CA TRP A 349 10.45 10.49 -7.79
C TRP A 349 10.56 11.99 -7.48
N LYS A 350 9.91 12.84 -8.28
CA LYS A 350 9.89 14.29 -8.03
C LYS A 350 9.29 14.60 -6.66
N ASN A 351 8.19 13.93 -6.30
CA ASN A 351 7.52 14.10 -5.03
C ASN A 351 8.39 13.66 -3.85
N TRP A 352 9.00 12.47 -3.91
CA TRP A 352 9.91 11.97 -2.86
C TRP A 352 11.16 12.82 -2.74
N ARG A 353 11.78 13.20 -3.87
CA ARG A 353 12.94 14.10 -3.88
C ARG A 353 12.63 15.44 -3.22
N HIS A 354 11.44 16.00 -3.39
CA HIS A 354 11.03 17.23 -2.72
C HIS A 354 10.99 17.04 -1.19
N MET A 355 10.40 15.96 -0.70
CA MET A 355 10.37 15.63 0.72
C MET A 355 11.78 15.36 1.29
N ILE A 356 12.61 14.59 0.56
CA ILE A 356 14.00 14.29 0.95
C ILE A 356 14.86 15.57 1.08
N LYS A 357 14.59 16.57 0.26
CA LYS A 357 15.32 17.84 0.30
C LYS A 357 14.74 18.88 1.26
N ALA A 358 13.66 18.57 1.94
CA ALA A 358 13.04 19.48 2.89
C ALA A 358 13.96 19.73 4.08
N ASP A 359 14.02 20.98 4.56
CA ASP A 359 14.80 21.36 5.74
C ASP A 359 14.27 20.71 7.02
N ASN A 360 13.00 20.35 7.03
CA ASN A 360 12.36 19.66 8.14
C ASN A 360 12.78 18.20 8.17
N THR A 361 13.50 17.79 9.21
CA THR A 361 14.00 16.42 9.38
C THR A 361 12.89 15.36 9.30
N SER A 362 11.69 15.63 9.86
CA SER A 362 10.59 14.66 9.82
C SER A 362 10.08 14.40 8.41
N GLN A 363 10.07 15.44 7.55
CA GLN A 363 9.69 15.31 6.14
C GLN A 363 10.77 14.60 5.32
N ASN A 364 12.04 14.92 5.62
CA ASN A 364 13.18 14.26 5.00
C ASN A 364 13.15 12.76 5.29
N VAL A 365 12.91 12.36 6.55
CA VAL A 365 12.75 10.95 6.94
C VAL A 365 11.57 10.31 6.22
N LEU A 366 10.41 10.97 6.15
CA LEU A 366 9.25 10.47 5.41
C LEU A 366 9.61 10.20 3.94
N GLY A 367 10.30 11.13 3.28
CA GLY A 367 10.74 10.97 1.89
C GLY A 367 11.65 9.76 1.68
N TRP A 368 12.62 9.54 2.59
CA TRP A 368 13.50 8.37 2.53
C TRP A 368 12.76 7.06 2.80
N MET A 369 11.86 7.02 3.78
CA MET A 369 11.04 5.84 4.05
C MET A 369 10.17 5.49 2.84
N LEU A 370 9.46 6.45 2.26
CA LEU A 370 8.63 6.22 1.07
C LEU A 370 9.44 5.70 -0.13
N LEU A 371 10.65 6.23 -0.34
CA LEU A 371 11.50 5.83 -1.46
C LEU A 371 12.08 4.42 -1.26
N LEU A 372 12.70 4.16 -0.12
CA LEU A 372 13.47 2.92 0.07
C LEU A 372 12.56 1.74 0.42
N SER A 373 11.48 1.96 1.19
CA SER A 373 10.53 0.89 1.50
C SER A 373 9.63 0.53 0.33
N PHE A 374 9.53 1.40 -0.70
CA PHE A 374 8.77 1.08 -1.91
C PHE A 374 9.31 -0.17 -2.63
N ILE A 375 10.62 -0.41 -2.60
CA ILE A 375 11.24 -1.53 -3.30
C ILE A 375 10.69 -2.88 -2.79
N PRO A 376 10.83 -3.23 -1.49
CA PRO A 376 10.25 -4.47 -0.97
C PRO A 376 8.72 -4.42 -0.92
N LEU A 377 8.11 -3.24 -0.72
CA LEU A 377 6.67 -3.06 -0.72
C LEU A 377 6.04 -3.49 -2.04
N ALA A 378 6.71 -3.20 -3.16
CA ALA A 378 6.22 -3.50 -4.50
C ALA A 378 6.14 -5.00 -4.83
N ILE A 379 6.62 -5.89 -3.95
CA ILE A 379 6.65 -7.35 -4.17
C ILE A 379 5.91 -8.15 -3.08
N ILE A 380 5.13 -7.50 -2.22
CA ILE A 380 4.41 -8.18 -1.14
C ILE A 380 3.09 -8.77 -1.64
N ASP A 381 2.26 -7.92 -2.25
CA ASP A 381 0.89 -8.24 -2.64
C ASP A 381 0.82 -8.88 -4.04
N ASP A 382 -0.27 -9.56 -4.31
CA ASP A 382 -0.58 -10.17 -5.62
C ASP A 382 -1.13 -9.14 -6.61
N THR A 383 -1.94 -8.20 -6.13
CA THR A 383 -2.55 -7.12 -6.92
C THR A 383 -2.58 -5.82 -6.13
N TYR A 384 -2.13 -4.72 -6.72
CA TYR A 384 -2.03 -3.42 -6.04
C TYR A 384 -3.11 -2.43 -6.49
N LEU A 385 -3.33 -2.34 -7.81
CA LEU A 385 -4.11 -1.25 -8.40
C LEU A 385 -5.62 -1.37 -8.13
N VAL A 386 -6.09 -2.52 -7.68
CA VAL A 386 -7.49 -2.73 -7.30
C VAL A 386 -7.80 -2.19 -5.90
N HIS A 387 -6.80 -2.02 -5.03
CA HIS A 387 -6.99 -1.62 -3.64
C HIS A 387 -7.09 -0.11 -3.47
N ALA A 388 -8.18 0.39 -2.92
CA ALA A 388 -8.39 1.81 -2.65
C ALA A 388 -7.29 2.42 -1.77
N PHE A 389 -6.74 1.66 -0.81
CA PHE A 389 -5.69 2.15 0.07
C PHE A 389 -4.39 2.52 -0.67
N VAL A 390 -4.10 1.88 -1.81
CA VAL A 390 -2.94 2.23 -2.65
C VAL A 390 -3.12 3.64 -3.25
N TRP A 391 -4.30 3.95 -3.73
CA TRP A 391 -4.63 5.26 -4.29
C TRP A 391 -4.67 6.35 -3.21
N ILE A 392 -5.15 6.00 -2.01
CA ILE A 392 -5.10 6.88 -0.84
C ILE A 392 -3.65 7.11 -0.41
N TRP A 393 -2.80 6.07 -0.42
CA TRP A 393 -1.37 6.19 -0.18
C TRP A 393 -0.71 7.17 -1.18
N LEU A 394 -1.03 7.04 -2.46
CA LEU A 394 -0.56 7.95 -3.49
C LEU A 394 -0.99 9.39 -3.22
N VAL A 395 -2.30 9.66 -3.05
CA VAL A 395 -2.78 11.04 -2.85
C VAL A 395 -2.28 11.66 -1.55
N THR A 396 -2.06 10.86 -0.49
CA THR A 396 -1.51 11.34 0.78
C THR A 396 -0.14 11.99 0.58
N GLN A 397 0.72 11.37 -0.21
CA GLN A 397 2.06 11.90 -0.50
C GLN A 397 1.99 13.25 -1.20
N PHE A 398 1.16 13.38 -2.23
CA PHE A 398 0.98 14.64 -2.95
C PHE A 398 0.33 15.72 -2.08
N ALA A 399 -0.61 15.36 -1.21
CA ALA A 399 -1.25 16.30 -0.28
C ALA A 399 -0.25 16.86 0.75
N ILE A 400 0.62 16.00 1.28
CA ILE A 400 1.68 16.41 2.22
C ILE A 400 2.65 17.36 1.51
N THR A 401 3.13 17.03 0.30
CA THR A 401 4.06 17.86 -0.45
C THR A 401 3.46 19.22 -0.80
N ASN A 402 2.23 19.27 -1.30
CA ASN A 402 1.55 20.53 -1.62
C ASN A 402 1.34 21.44 -0.40
N SER A 403 1.14 20.87 0.78
CA SER A 403 1.03 21.65 2.02
C SER A 403 2.33 22.33 2.45
N LEU A 404 3.46 21.93 1.85
CA LEU A 404 4.78 22.50 2.09
C LEU A 404 5.05 23.69 1.14
N GLU A 405 4.61 23.59 -0.10
CA GLU A 405 4.79 24.66 -1.10
C GLU A 405 3.96 25.92 -0.78
N ASN A 406 2.93 25.77 0.05
CA ASN A 406 2.04 26.87 0.45
C ASN A 406 2.42 27.54 1.79
N LYS A 407 3.53 27.14 2.40
CA LYS A 407 4.09 27.75 3.61
C LYS A 407 5.35 28.55 3.29
#